data_56c6d0b9602aff72f9fa512d2f5f1168
#
_entry.id   56c6d0b9602aff72f9fa512d2f5f1168
#
_cell.length_a   1.000
_cell.length_b   1.000
_cell.length_c   1.000
_cell.angle_alpha   90.00
_cell.angle_beta   90.00
_cell.angle_gamma   90.00
#
_symmetry.space_group_name_H-M   'P 1'
#
loop_
_entity.id
_entity.type
_entity.pdbx_description
1 polymer ?
#
loop_
_entity_poly.entity_id
_entity_poly.type
_entity_poly.pdbx_seq_one_letter_code
_entity_poly.pdbx_strand_id
1 'polypeptide(L)'
;GMYLEWAGAGKALIPAIDGYGPFMQSVSAFVTNEKAKELFYNHVRHVVSRTNTVTGKPYKDDPAIFSWQIGNEPRCFRSDSTGRAAFVDFMWTTASLIKSIDPNHMVSSGSEGRHGCEGSLEFFEKVHSCPDIDYMNIHIWPYNWKWVRENSLDTNLPVAIANTDEYIDEHLE
;
A
#
# COMPACT_ATOMS: atom_id res chain seq x y z
N GLY A 1 8.71 -0.08 -4.51
CA GLY A 1 8.17 0.81 -3.71
C GLY A 1 8.96 1.41 -2.56
N MET A 2 8.38 2.41 -2.03
CA MET A 2 8.90 3.20 -0.92
C MET A 2 9.28 2.36 0.31
N TYR A 3 8.50 1.35 0.65
CA TYR A 3 8.79 0.48 1.80
C TYR A 3 10.03 -0.40 1.61
N LEU A 4 10.41 -0.75 0.39
CA LEU A 4 11.69 -1.42 0.12
C LEU A 4 12.88 -0.49 0.33
N GLU A 5 12.72 0.78 0.01
CA GLU A 5 13.71 1.82 0.27
C GLU A 5 13.79 2.17 1.76
N TRP A 6 12.66 2.19 2.44
CA TRP A 6 12.56 2.46 3.87
C TRP A 6 13.04 1.30 4.73
N ALA A 7 12.75 0.09 4.34
CA ALA A 7 13.31 -1.09 4.99
C ALA A 7 14.82 -1.26 4.73
N GLY A 8 15.56 -0.19 4.50
CA GLY A 8 16.99 -0.07 4.13
C GLY A 8 17.80 -1.37 4.03
N ALA A 9 17.60 -2.29 4.96
CA ALA A 9 18.09 -3.64 4.94
C ALA A 9 17.35 -4.56 3.92
N GLY A 10 16.18 -4.22 3.45
CA GLY A 10 15.50 -4.94 2.36
C GLY A 10 16.27 -4.85 1.05
N LYS A 11 16.90 -3.74 0.77
CA LYS A 11 17.80 -3.58 -0.38
C LYS A 11 18.98 -4.55 -0.35
N ALA A 12 19.51 -4.88 0.82
CA ALA A 12 20.60 -5.83 0.97
C ALA A 12 20.18 -7.30 0.71
N LEU A 13 18.87 -7.58 0.81
CA LEU A 13 18.32 -8.93 0.65
C LEU A 13 17.68 -9.16 -0.72
N ILE A 14 17.43 -8.09 -1.47
CA ILE A 14 16.84 -8.12 -2.79
C ILE A 14 17.87 -7.60 -3.79
N PRO A 15 18.15 -8.31 -4.88
CA PRO A 15 19.17 -7.89 -5.85
C PRO A 15 18.95 -6.47 -6.36
N ALA A 16 20.04 -5.75 -6.62
CA ALA A 16 19.99 -4.45 -7.27
C ALA A 16 19.25 -4.53 -8.60
N ILE A 17 18.44 -3.51 -8.88
CA ILE A 17 17.48 -3.54 -9.99
C ILE A 17 17.84 -2.47 -11.00
N ASP A 18 18.01 -2.90 -12.24
CA ASP A 18 18.03 -2.01 -13.40
C ASP A 18 16.81 -2.28 -14.27
N GLY A 19 15.95 -1.25 -14.41
CA GLY A 19 14.74 -1.31 -15.24
C GLY A 19 13.48 -1.79 -14.52
N TYR A 20 12.34 -1.57 -15.17
CA TYR A 20 11.01 -1.78 -14.56
C TYR A 20 10.68 -3.26 -14.29
N GLY A 21 11.05 -4.16 -15.19
CA GLY A 21 10.82 -5.60 -15.01
C GLY A 21 11.56 -6.18 -13.79
N PRO A 22 12.88 -5.95 -13.65
CA PRO A 22 13.61 -6.31 -12.45
C PRO A 22 13.07 -5.64 -11.17
N PHE A 23 12.63 -4.39 -11.25
CA PHE A 23 11.95 -3.71 -10.14
C PHE A 23 10.72 -4.49 -9.66
N MET A 24 9.80 -4.84 -10.57
CA MET A 24 8.61 -5.63 -10.24
C MET A 24 8.96 -6.98 -9.60
N GLN A 25 9.98 -7.68 -10.12
CA GLN A 25 10.44 -8.94 -9.55
C GLN A 25 10.94 -8.78 -8.11
N SER A 26 11.67 -7.71 -7.83
CA SER A 26 12.18 -7.46 -6.48
C SER A 26 11.07 -7.09 -5.51
N VAL A 27 10.11 -6.27 -5.95
CA VAL A 27 8.93 -5.95 -5.13
C VAL A 27 8.12 -7.21 -4.83
N SER A 28 7.88 -8.06 -5.83
CA SER A 28 7.15 -9.32 -5.64
C SER A 28 7.88 -10.33 -4.74
N ALA A 29 9.21 -10.30 -4.72
CA ALA A 29 10.01 -11.14 -3.85
C ALA A 29 9.97 -10.71 -2.37
N PHE A 30 9.63 -9.45 -2.09
CA PHE A 30 9.59 -8.92 -0.73
C PHE A 30 8.61 -9.68 0.17
N VAL A 31 7.39 -9.90 -0.29
CA VAL A 31 6.33 -10.53 0.52
C VAL A 31 6.58 -12.02 0.81
N THR A 32 7.48 -12.66 0.08
CA THR A 32 7.91 -14.04 0.30
C THR A 32 9.28 -14.14 0.99
N ASN A 33 9.92 -13.02 1.29
CA ASN A 33 11.22 -12.99 1.98
C ASN A 33 11.02 -12.68 3.46
N GLU A 34 11.09 -13.72 4.30
CA GLU A 34 10.84 -13.60 5.74
C GLU A 34 11.78 -12.59 6.43
N LYS A 35 13.05 -12.53 5.99
CA LYS A 35 14.01 -11.58 6.58
C LYS A 35 13.69 -10.13 6.21
N ALA A 36 13.23 -9.88 4.98
CA ALA A 36 12.82 -8.54 4.56
C ALA A 36 11.55 -8.11 5.31
N LYS A 37 10.56 -9.01 5.45
CA LYS A 37 9.35 -8.74 6.26
C LYS A 37 9.69 -8.46 7.72
N GLU A 38 10.56 -9.25 8.34
CA GLU A 38 11.00 -9.03 9.72
C GLU A 38 11.60 -7.64 9.93
N LEU A 39 12.45 -7.20 9.01
CA LEU A 39 13.04 -5.86 9.05
C LEU A 39 11.99 -4.76 8.90
N PHE A 40 11.02 -4.96 8.03
CA PHE A 40 9.88 -4.06 7.88
C PHE A 40 9.03 -4.00 9.15
N TYR A 41 8.69 -5.15 9.75
CA TYR A 41 7.92 -5.19 11.00
C TYR A 41 8.68 -4.53 12.15
N ASN A 42 10.00 -4.65 12.22
CA ASN A 42 10.81 -3.94 13.21
C ASN A 42 10.77 -2.42 12.99
N HIS A 43 10.76 -1.98 11.72
CA HIS A 43 10.58 -0.57 11.39
C HIS A 43 9.18 -0.07 11.81
N VAL A 44 8.12 -0.82 11.52
CA VAL A 44 6.75 -0.52 11.95
C VAL A 44 6.69 -0.38 13.48
N ARG A 45 7.24 -1.34 14.24
CA ARG A 45 7.30 -1.25 15.70
C ARG A 45 7.99 0.02 16.16
N HIS A 46 9.13 0.33 15.56
CA HIS A 46 9.91 1.53 15.93
C HIS A 46 9.13 2.82 15.66
N VAL A 47 8.48 2.94 14.50
CA VAL A 47 7.75 4.16 14.12
C VAL A 47 6.48 4.33 14.94
N VAL A 48 5.66 3.30 15.05
CA VAL A 48 4.35 3.39 15.73
C VAL A 48 4.49 3.57 17.25
N SER A 49 5.50 2.95 17.87
CA SER A 49 5.76 3.12 19.30
C SER A 49 6.53 4.40 19.67
N ARG A 50 6.87 5.21 18.68
CA ARG A 50 7.71 6.38 18.88
C ARG A 50 7.05 7.44 19.77
N THR A 51 7.86 8.10 20.58
CA THR A 51 7.50 9.35 21.27
C THR A 51 8.03 10.53 20.46
N ASN A 52 7.19 11.52 20.21
CA ASN A 52 7.57 12.76 19.56
C ASN A 52 8.60 13.51 20.42
N THR A 53 9.78 13.75 19.86
CA THR A 53 10.90 14.38 20.61
C THR A 53 10.69 15.86 20.87
N VAL A 54 9.76 16.51 20.17
CA VAL A 54 9.44 17.93 20.35
C VAL A 54 8.35 18.10 21.40
N THR A 55 7.29 17.30 21.31
CA THR A 55 6.11 17.43 22.20
C THR A 55 6.17 16.51 23.42
N GLY A 56 7.03 15.50 23.43
CA GLY A 56 7.09 14.45 24.45
C GLY A 56 5.89 13.49 24.43
N LYS A 57 4.98 13.60 23.43
CA LYS A 57 3.78 12.79 23.32
C LYS A 57 4.04 11.49 22.55
N PRO A 58 3.62 10.32 23.04
CA PRO A 58 3.63 9.10 22.24
C PRO A 58 2.74 9.25 21.00
N TYR A 59 3.17 8.74 19.85
CA TYR A 59 2.41 8.86 18.60
C TYR A 59 1.01 8.24 18.69
N LYS A 60 0.88 7.11 19.38
CA LYS A 60 -0.42 6.45 19.61
C LYS A 60 -1.42 7.27 20.44
N ASP A 61 -0.96 8.32 21.12
CA ASP A 61 -1.77 9.22 21.95
C ASP A 61 -1.87 10.63 21.34
N ASP A 62 -1.33 10.83 20.13
CA ASP A 62 -1.31 12.13 19.47
C ASP A 62 -2.52 12.32 18.54
N PRO A 63 -3.51 13.16 18.92
CA PRO A 63 -4.72 13.37 18.12
C PRO A 63 -4.47 14.07 16.77
N ALA A 64 -3.25 14.52 16.50
CA ALA A 64 -2.86 15.05 15.21
C ALA A 64 -2.60 13.93 14.18
N ILE A 65 -2.41 12.70 14.62
CA ILE A 65 -2.32 11.52 13.76
C ILE A 65 -3.73 11.02 13.50
N PHE A 66 -4.12 10.93 12.24
CA PHE A 66 -5.43 10.43 11.83
C PHE A 66 -5.41 8.91 11.64
N SER A 67 -4.42 8.44 10.88
CA SER A 67 -4.27 7.02 10.57
C SER A 67 -2.84 6.65 10.21
N TRP A 68 -2.56 5.36 10.25
CA TRP A 68 -1.36 4.73 9.73
C TRP A 68 -1.65 4.12 8.37
N GLN A 69 -0.85 4.44 7.37
CA GLN A 69 -0.89 3.74 6.08
C GLN A 69 0.29 2.78 5.97
N ILE A 70 0.01 1.51 5.62
CA ILE A 70 1.02 0.46 5.53
C ILE A 70 2.09 0.79 4.48
N GLY A 71 1.66 1.37 3.35
CA GLY A 71 2.57 1.83 2.32
C GLY A 71 1.91 2.83 1.38
N ASN A 72 2.69 3.41 0.47
CA ASN A 72 2.14 4.15 -0.65
C ASN A 72 2.04 3.23 -1.85
N GLU A 73 0.82 2.97 -2.32
CA GLU A 73 0.54 2.13 -3.48
C GLU A 73 1.22 0.74 -3.42
N PRO A 74 1.03 0.00 -2.31
CA PRO A 74 1.64 -1.32 -2.20
C PRO A 74 1.12 -2.25 -3.30
N ARG A 75 2.03 -2.97 -3.97
CA ARG A 75 1.71 -3.85 -5.09
C ARG A 75 2.29 -5.24 -4.90
N CYS A 76 1.51 -6.23 -5.31
CA CYS A 76 1.93 -7.62 -5.31
C CYS A 76 2.85 -7.96 -6.49
N PHE A 77 2.52 -7.49 -7.69
CA PHE A 77 3.17 -7.84 -8.97
C PHE A 77 3.22 -9.34 -9.23
N ARG A 78 2.25 -10.10 -8.71
CA ARG A 78 2.12 -11.54 -8.91
C ARG A 78 0.68 -11.92 -9.26
N SER A 79 0.54 -12.77 -10.24
CA SER A 79 -0.75 -13.33 -10.66
C SER A 79 -1.02 -14.72 -10.05
N ASP A 80 0.01 -15.39 -9.52
CA ASP A 80 -0.13 -16.71 -8.91
C ASP A 80 -0.73 -16.64 -7.51
N SER A 81 -1.48 -17.68 -7.13
CA SER A 81 -2.19 -17.75 -5.84
C SER A 81 -1.26 -17.67 -4.63
N THR A 82 -0.06 -18.23 -4.72
CA THR A 82 0.92 -18.22 -3.63
C THR A 82 1.42 -16.81 -3.36
N GLY A 83 1.76 -16.06 -4.40
CA GLY A 83 2.21 -14.67 -4.27
C GLY A 83 1.11 -13.75 -3.76
N ARG A 84 -0.12 -13.92 -4.26
CA ARG A 84 -1.27 -13.17 -3.75
C ARG A 84 -1.58 -13.47 -2.30
N ALA A 85 -1.54 -14.76 -1.90
CA ALA A 85 -1.73 -15.15 -0.51
C ALA A 85 -0.65 -14.55 0.41
N ALA A 86 0.62 -14.58 -0.01
CA ALA A 86 1.72 -13.97 0.74
C ALA A 86 1.57 -12.44 0.88
N PHE A 87 1.05 -11.77 -0.15
CA PHE A 87 0.77 -10.34 -0.09
C PHE A 87 -0.37 -10.03 0.90
N VAL A 88 -1.46 -10.80 0.86
CA VAL A 88 -2.57 -10.66 1.83
C VAL A 88 -2.06 -10.87 3.25
N ASP A 89 -1.31 -11.95 3.50
CA ASP A 89 -0.71 -12.25 4.81
C ASP A 89 0.18 -11.10 5.30
N PHE A 90 1.02 -10.56 4.43
CA PHE A 90 1.86 -9.41 4.76
C PHE A 90 1.04 -8.18 5.16
N MET A 91 -0.01 -7.85 4.40
CA MET A 91 -0.87 -6.69 4.67
C MET A 91 -1.63 -6.86 5.99
N TRP A 92 -2.21 -8.04 6.22
CA TRP A 92 -2.95 -8.34 7.44
C TRP A 92 -2.06 -8.40 8.67
N THR A 93 -0.91 -9.06 8.58
CA THR A 93 0.07 -9.10 9.67
C THR A 93 0.55 -7.70 10.03
N THR A 94 0.77 -6.84 9.04
CA THR A 94 1.19 -5.45 9.28
C THR A 94 0.09 -4.65 9.97
N ALA A 95 -1.16 -4.75 9.52
CA ALA A 95 -2.30 -4.07 10.14
C ALA A 95 -2.46 -4.49 11.60
N SER A 96 -2.47 -5.80 11.86
CA SER A 96 -2.58 -6.35 13.22
C SER A 96 -1.41 -5.94 14.11
N LEU A 97 -0.19 -5.87 13.56
CA LEU A 97 0.96 -5.37 14.28
C LEU A 97 0.78 -3.89 14.69
N ILE A 98 0.32 -3.04 13.78
CA ILE A 98 0.05 -1.62 14.08
C ILE A 98 -1.01 -1.53 15.18
N LYS A 99 -2.14 -2.21 15.04
CA LYS A 99 -3.23 -2.20 16.04
C LYS A 99 -2.80 -2.74 17.41
N SER A 100 -1.88 -3.69 17.46
CA SER A 100 -1.33 -4.19 18.72
C SER A 100 -0.52 -3.16 19.49
N ILE A 101 0.03 -2.16 18.82
CA ILE A 101 0.84 -1.08 19.41
C ILE A 101 -0.01 0.17 19.64
N ASP A 102 -0.82 0.50 18.65
CA ASP A 102 -1.67 1.69 18.61
C ASP A 102 -3.13 1.29 18.30
N PRO A 103 -3.94 1.03 19.32
CA PRO A 103 -5.34 0.73 19.16
C PRO A 103 -6.22 1.96 18.89
N ASN A 104 -5.66 3.18 18.98
CA ASN A 104 -6.42 4.43 18.95
C ASN A 104 -6.61 4.98 17.53
N HIS A 105 -5.61 4.80 16.66
CA HIS A 105 -5.66 5.35 15.31
C HIS A 105 -6.10 4.31 14.29
N MET A 106 -6.67 4.81 13.20
CA MET A 106 -7.09 3.96 12.08
C MET A 106 -5.89 3.42 11.32
N VAL A 107 -6.11 2.31 10.63
CA VAL A 107 -5.13 1.70 9.73
C VAL A 107 -5.74 1.56 8.33
N SER A 108 -4.96 1.87 7.32
CA SER A 108 -5.30 1.68 5.91
C SER A 108 -4.13 1.04 5.17
N SER A 109 -4.44 0.40 4.04
CA SER A 109 -3.44 -0.23 3.19
C SER A 109 -2.55 0.77 2.45
N GLY A 110 -3.10 1.91 2.06
CA GLY A 110 -2.49 2.87 1.13
C GLY A 110 -2.62 2.47 -0.35
N SER A 111 -3.61 1.63 -0.68
CA SER A 111 -3.82 1.06 -2.02
C SER A 111 -4.24 2.08 -3.07
N GLU A 112 -3.97 1.77 -4.34
CA GLU A 112 -4.55 2.46 -5.50
C GLU A 112 -5.95 1.95 -5.87
N GLY A 113 -6.48 0.94 -5.18
CA GLY A 113 -7.67 0.20 -5.60
C GLY A 113 -7.31 -1.02 -6.46
N ARG A 114 -8.21 -1.43 -7.36
CA ARG A 114 -8.00 -2.61 -8.21
C ARG A 114 -6.74 -2.52 -9.09
N HIS A 115 -6.33 -1.33 -9.51
CA HIS A 115 -5.07 -1.16 -10.25
C HIS A 115 -3.85 -1.58 -9.43
N GLY A 116 -3.86 -1.34 -8.13
CA GLY A 116 -2.84 -1.84 -7.21
C GLY A 116 -2.92 -3.35 -6.92
N CYS A 117 -4.06 -3.95 -7.26
CA CYS A 117 -4.39 -5.36 -7.04
C CYS A 117 -4.46 -6.16 -8.37
N GLU A 118 -3.55 -5.92 -9.28
CA GLU A 118 -3.44 -6.63 -10.56
C GLU A 118 -4.73 -6.55 -11.43
N GLY A 119 -5.50 -5.48 -11.30
CA GLY A 119 -6.77 -5.25 -11.98
C GLY A 119 -7.96 -6.03 -11.41
N SER A 120 -7.82 -6.66 -10.23
CA SER A 120 -8.83 -7.52 -9.62
C SER A 120 -9.48 -6.84 -8.41
N LEU A 121 -10.79 -6.58 -8.48
CA LEU A 121 -11.59 -6.13 -7.34
C LEU A 121 -11.63 -7.19 -6.24
N GLU A 122 -11.88 -8.46 -6.59
CA GLU A 122 -11.87 -9.57 -5.63
C GLU A 122 -10.56 -9.63 -4.81
N PHE A 123 -9.43 -9.38 -5.46
CA PHE A 123 -8.14 -9.36 -4.76
C PHE A 123 -8.01 -8.09 -3.88
N PHE A 124 -8.52 -6.96 -4.34
CA PHE A 124 -8.59 -5.73 -3.55
C PHE A 124 -9.46 -5.92 -2.30
N GLU A 125 -10.66 -6.46 -2.45
CA GLU A 125 -11.56 -6.80 -1.34
C GLU A 125 -10.90 -7.78 -0.36
N LYS A 126 -10.24 -8.81 -0.88
CA LYS A 126 -9.53 -9.78 -0.05
C LYS A 126 -8.45 -9.14 0.80
N VAL A 127 -7.67 -8.23 0.25
CA VAL A 127 -6.65 -7.47 1.01
C VAL A 127 -7.30 -6.66 2.12
N HIS A 128 -8.45 -6.04 1.85
CA HIS A 128 -9.14 -5.15 2.79
C HIS A 128 -10.14 -5.84 3.72
N SER A 129 -10.36 -7.15 3.57
CA SER A 129 -11.22 -7.91 4.49
C SER A 129 -10.59 -8.21 5.86
N CYS A 130 -9.40 -7.65 6.14
CA CYS A 130 -8.77 -7.70 7.45
C CYS A 130 -9.55 -6.83 8.46
N PRO A 131 -9.94 -7.36 9.63
CA PRO A 131 -10.66 -6.58 10.65
C PRO A 131 -9.83 -5.44 11.25
N ASP A 132 -8.51 -5.46 11.07
CA ASP A 132 -7.59 -4.43 11.54
C ASP A 132 -7.31 -3.34 10.50
N ILE A 133 -7.92 -3.41 9.32
CA ILE A 133 -7.93 -2.34 8.31
C ILE A 133 -9.26 -1.61 8.42
N ASP A 134 -9.23 -0.36 8.86
CA ASP A 134 -10.43 0.41 9.20
C ASP A 134 -11.12 1.04 8.00
N TYR A 135 -10.36 1.33 6.94
CA TYR A 135 -10.92 1.92 5.72
C TYR A 135 -10.08 1.57 4.50
N MET A 136 -10.75 1.54 3.36
CA MET A 136 -10.13 1.42 2.05
C MET A 136 -9.80 2.79 1.48
N ASN A 137 -8.76 2.86 0.69
CA ASN A 137 -8.41 4.03 -0.10
C ASN A 137 -8.08 3.64 -1.52
N ILE A 138 -8.35 4.55 -2.43
CA ILE A 138 -8.02 4.44 -3.84
C ILE A 138 -7.25 5.67 -4.28
N HIS A 139 -6.37 5.50 -5.25
CA HIS A 139 -5.69 6.59 -5.94
C HIS A 139 -6.10 6.56 -7.41
N ILE A 140 -6.35 7.73 -7.98
CA ILE A 140 -6.79 7.83 -9.37
C ILE A 140 -5.82 8.75 -10.11
N TRP A 141 -5.17 8.17 -11.14
CA TRP A 141 -4.14 8.84 -11.94
C TRP A 141 -4.52 8.91 -13.42
N PRO A 142 -5.47 9.79 -13.83
CA PRO A 142 -6.00 9.83 -15.20
C PRO A 142 -4.93 9.98 -16.28
N TYR A 143 -3.87 10.74 -15.99
CA TYR A 143 -2.76 10.91 -16.94
C TYR A 143 -1.92 9.63 -17.08
N ASN A 144 -1.53 9.02 -15.95
CA ASN A 144 -0.72 7.80 -15.92
C ASN A 144 -1.48 6.63 -16.56
N TRP A 145 -2.79 6.59 -16.38
CA TRP A 145 -3.67 5.55 -16.94
C TRP A 145 -4.14 5.89 -18.36
N LYS A 146 -3.62 7.00 -18.95
CA LYS A 146 -3.90 7.43 -20.32
C LYS A 146 -5.36 7.79 -20.60
N TRP A 147 -6.12 8.11 -19.57
CA TRP A 147 -7.46 8.68 -19.71
C TRP A 147 -7.41 10.12 -20.18
N VAL A 148 -6.34 10.82 -19.84
CA VAL A 148 -5.99 12.16 -20.33
C VAL A 148 -4.64 12.08 -21.03
N ARG A 149 -4.49 12.81 -22.13
CA ARG A 149 -3.24 12.92 -22.88
C ARG A 149 -2.75 14.38 -22.89
N GLU A 150 -1.46 14.54 -22.94
CA GLU A 150 -0.84 15.84 -23.15
C GLU A 150 -1.38 16.50 -24.43
N ASN A 151 -1.64 17.79 -24.38
CA ASN A 151 -2.20 18.58 -25.49
C ASN A 151 -3.63 18.21 -25.95
N SER A 152 -4.37 17.44 -25.17
CA SER A 152 -5.75 17.04 -25.50
C SER A 152 -6.68 17.04 -24.29
N LEU A 153 -6.39 17.85 -23.28
CA LEU A 153 -7.17 17.90 -22.03
C LEU A 153 -8.65 18.18 -22.31
N ASP A 154 -8.96 19.21 -23.10
CA ASP A 154 -10.34 19.62 -23.37
C ASP A 154 -11.17 18.51 -24.03
N THR A 155 -10.55 17.70 -24.91
CA THR A 155 -11.23 16.62 -25.61
C THR A 155 -11.28 15.32 -24.80
N ASN A 156 -10.35 15.09 -23.89
CA ASN A 156 -10.29 13.86 -23.09
C ASN A 156 -10.89 14.03 -21.68
N LEU A 157 -11.15 15.24 -21.25
CA LEU A 157 -11.69 15.48 -19.90
C LEU A 157 -13.02 14.75 -19.64
N PRO A 158 -14.01 14.74 -20.57
CA PRO A 158 -15.23 13.96 -20.36
C PRO A 158 -14.99 12.47 -20.16
N VAL A 159 -14.02 11.90 -20.92
CA VAL A 159 -13.65 10.48 -20.80
C VAL A 159 -12.97 10.23 -19.45
N ALA A 160 -12.09 11.12 -19.03
CA ALA A 160 -11.40 10.99 -17.73
C ALA A 160 -12.40 11.09 -16.55
N ILE A 161 -13.40 11.97 -16.64
CA ILE A 161 -14.47 12.07 -15.64
C ILE A 161 -15.26 10.76 -15.60
N ALA A 162 -15.77 10.29 -16.74
CA ALA A 162 -16.56 9.05 -16.79
C ALA A 162 -15.79 7.84 -16.24
N ASN A 163 -14.51 7.69 -16.62
CA ASN A 163 -13.67 6.60 -16.10
C ASN A 163 -13.38 6.77 -14.60
N THR A 164 -13.29 8.00 -14.11
CA THR A 164 -13.10 8.27 -12.67
C THR A 164 -14.34 7.89 -11.88
N ASP A 165 -15.52 8.29 -12.36
CA ASP A 165 -16.80 7.95 -11.74
C ASP A 165 -17.00 6.42 -11.71
N GLU A 166 -16.79 5.75 -12.84
CA GLU A 166 -16.84 4.29 -12.93
C GLU A 166 -15.87 3.62 -11.94
N TYR A 167 -14.63 4.13 -11.86
CA TYR A 167 -13.62 3.59 -10.94
C TYR A 167 -14.02 3.76 -9.47
N ILE A 168 -14.63 4.89 -9.11
CA ILE A 168 -15.13 5.12 -7.75
C ILE A 168 -16.30 4.18 -7.47
N ASP A 169 -17.26 4.10 -8.38
CA ASP A 169 -18.48 3.29 -8.21
C ASP A 169 -18.13 1.80 -8.01
N GLU A 170 -17.22 1.25 -8.82
CA GLU A 170 -16.72 -0.12 -8.69
C GLU A 170 -16.14 -0.46 -7.29
N HIS A 171 -15.65 0.53 -6.56
CA HIS A 171 -15.02 0.32 -5.24
C HIS A 171 -15.96 0.63 -4.08
N LEU A 172 -17.20 1.07 -4.36
CA LEU A 172 -18.24 1.36 -3.37
C LEU A 172 -19.28 0.25 -3.26
N GLU A 173 -19.34 -0.66 -4.25
CA GLU A 173 -20.25 -1.81 -4.28
C GLU A 173 -19.70 -2.99 -3.44
#